data_bbbd277640cd2233f74df4136434098b
#
_entry.id   bbbd277640cd2233f74df4136434098b
#
_cell.length_a   1.000
_cell.length_b   1.000
_cell.length_c   1.000
_cell.angle_alpha   90.00
_cell.angle_beta   90.00
_cell.angle_gamma   90.00
#
_symmetry.space_group_name_H-M   'P 1'
#
loop_
_entity.id
_entity.type
_entity.pdbx_description
1 polymer ?
#
loop_
_entity_poly.entity_id
_entity_poly.type
_entity_poly.pdbx_seq_one_letter_code
_entity_poly.pdbx_strand_id
1 'polypeptide(L)'
;MSVWTRVECKNIVPRPVTEDELVSVFGKEFDDGEYPSWNEVSLGRMTEEEYDRKLVEWEKRNEEAWADYKEHENQYLPTGSEGSLSYGKCRRAARKTEDGRYVYTIGGSLRDWSDDEYIVKWFRDKFLHWCNESDIDKDFKAYGLVTASMGVGELRWKYGPEKVTADEDW
;
A
#
# COMPACT_ATOMS: atom_id res chain seq x y z
N MET A 1 -6.23 18.75 14.14
CA MET A 1 -6.66 18.52 12.74
C MET A 1 -5.96 17.27 12.25
N SER A 2 -6.71 16.32 11.71
CA SER A 2 -6.12 15.09 11.13
C SER A 2 -5.49 15.42 9.79
N VAL A 3 -4.28 14.91 9.56
CA VAL A 3 -3.57 15.06 8.29
C VAL A 3 -3.59 13.71 7.57
N TRP A 4 -3.94 13.71 6.30
CA TRP A 4 -3.92 12.54 5.46
C TRP A 4 -2.81 12.65 4.42
N THR A 5 -1.98 11.61 4.33
CA THR A 5 -0.98 11.45 3.28
C THR A 5 -1.48 10.45 2.26
N ARG A 6 -1.66 10.90 1.03
CA ARG A 6 -1.99 10.02 -0.10
C ARG A 6 -0.70 9.50 -0.71
N VAL A 7 -0.64 8.19 -0.88
CA VAL A 7 0.52 7.50 -1.46
C VAL A 7 0.10 6.71 -2.68
N GLU A 8 0.86 6.82 -3.75
CA GLU A 8 0.74 5.98 -4.93
C GLU A 8 2.13 5.52 -5.37
N CYS A 9 2.36 4.22 -5.38
CA CYS A 9 3.58 3.61 -5.89
C CYS A 9 3.24 2.79 -7.13
N LYS A 10 3.84 3.14 -8.27
CA LYS A 10 3.75 2.38 -9.52
C LYS A 10 5.04 1.63 -9.74
N ASN A 11 4.95 0.32 -9.88
CA ASN A 11 6.08 -0.53 -10.21
C ASN A 11 5.93 -0.97 -11.67
N ILE A 12 6.85 -0.55 -12.51
CA ILE A 12 6.88 -0.84 -13.93
C ILE A 12 7.93 -1.92 -14.16
N VAL A 13 7.51 -3.08 -14.65
CA VAL A 13 8.34 -4.28 -14.76
C VAL A 13 8.19 -4.93 -16.13
N PRO A 14 9.24 -5.64 -16.64
CA PRO A 14 9.23 -6.18 -17.98
C PRO A 14 8.46 -7.50 -18.15
N ARG A 15 8.01 -8.12 -17.06
CA ARG A 15 7.23 -9.36 -17.08
C ARG A 15 5.99 -9.28 -16.19
N PRO A 16 5.00 -10.15 -16.40
CA PRO A 16 3.88 -10.27 -15.46
C PRO A 16 4.36 -10.71 -14.07
N VAL A 17 3.69 -10.20 -13.04
CA VAL A 17 3.95 -10.49 -11.62
C VAL A 17 2.64 -10.86 -10.95
N THR A 18 2.66 -11.85 -10.08
CA THR A 18 1.49 -12.23 -9.28
C THR A 18 1.35 -11.36 -8.04
N GLU A 19 0.14 -11.27 -7.50
CA GLU A 19 -0.09 -10.59 -6.21
C GLU A 19 0.75 -11.22 -5.09
N ASP A 20 0.88 -12.55 -5.07
CA ASP A 20 1.70 -13.26 -4.09
C ASP A 20 3.17 -12.85 -4.15
N GLU A 21 3.72 -12.66 -5.34
CA GLU A 21 5.08 -12.14 -5.51
C GLU A 21 5.19 -10.71 -4.97
N LEU A 22 4.23 -9.82 -5.29
CA LEU A 22 4.21 -8.45 -4.75
C LEU A 22 4.13 -8.43 -3.23
N VAL A 23 3.31 -9.28 -2.63
CA VAL A 23 3.19 -9.41 -1.18
C VAL A 23 4.51 -9.89 -0.57
N SER A 24 5.20 -10.85 -1.19
CA SER A 24 6.50 -11.32 -0.71
C SER A 24 7.60 -10.24 -0.77
N VAL A 25 7.51 -9.34 -1.74
CA VAL A 25 8.46 -8.22 -1.92
C VAL A 25 8.15 -7.05 -0.99
N PHE A 26 6.91 -6.56 -1.03
CA PHE A 26 6.51 -5.32 -0.36
C PHE A 26 5.82 -5.53 0.99
N GLY A 27 5.22 -6.67 1.22
CA GLY A 27 4.53 -6.98 2.45
C GLY A 27 3.02 -7.14 2.29
N LYS A 28 2.38 -7.65 3.33
CA LYS A 28 0.94 -7.88 3.35
C LYS A 28 0.17 -6.61 3.73
N GLU A 29 -1.08 -6.55 3.29
CA GLU A 29 -2.01 -5.50 3.69
C GLU A 29 -2.35 -5.65 5.18
N PHE A 30 -2.51 -4.52 5.87
CA PHE A 30 -3.10 -4.50 7.20
C PHE A 30 -4.62 -4.74 7.09
N ASP A 31 -5.11 -5.72 7.83
CA ASP A 31 -6.53 -6.09 7.83
C ASP A 31 -7.02 -6.26 9.27
N ASP A 32 -7.76 -5.26 9.74
CA ASP A 32 -8.43 -5.27 11.05
C ASP A 32 -9.90 -5.71 10.96
N GLY A 33 -10.34 -6.11 9.78
CA GLY A 33 -11.71 -6.47 9.48
C GLY A 33 -12.62 -5.29 9.16
N GLU A 34 -13.87 -5.59 8.96
CA GLU A 34 -14.87 -4.60 8.61
C GLU A 34 -15.52 -4.02 9.88
N TYR A 35 -15.44 -2.71 10.05
CA TYR A 35 -16.16 -2.01 11.10
C TYR A 35 -17.67 -2.08 10.83
N PRO A 36 -18.49 -2.49 11.80
CA PRO A 36 -19.94 -2.57 11.58
C PRO A 36 -20.54 -1.19 11.33
N SER A 37 -21.43 -1.11 10.35
CA SER A 37 -22.10 0.13 9.99
C SER A 37 -23.41 0.33 10.74
N TRP A 38 -23.53 1.42 11.49
CA TRP A 38 -24.78 1.80 12.14
C TRP A 38 -25.92 2.09 11.12
N ASN A 39 -25.57 2.45 9.89
CA ASN A 39 -26.56 2.64 8.84
C ASN A 39 -27.37 1.38 8.55
N GLU A 40 -26.80 0.20 8.71
CA GLU A 40 -27.53 -1.07 8.57
C GLU A 40 -28.62 -1.22 9.64
N VAL A 41 -28.36 -0.72 10.86
CA VAL A 41 -29.36 -0.66 11.93
C VAL A 41 -30.45 0.35 11.58
N SER A 42 -30.09 1.54 11.15
CA SER A 42 -31.03 2.60 10.77
C SER A 42 -31.93 2.21 9.60
N LEU A 43 -31.43 1.38 8.68
CA LEU A 43 -32.18 0.88 7.53
C LEU A 43 -32.97 -0.40 7.83
N GLY A 44 -32.96 -0.89 9.07
CA GLY A 44 -33.64 -2.10 9.48
C GLY A 44 -33.05 -3.42 8.96
N ARG A 45 -31.81 -3.39 8.46
CA ARG A 45 -31.11 -4.57 7.92
C ARG A 45 -30.33 -5.33 8.99
N MET A 46 -30.14 -4.72 10.14
CA MET A 46 -29.41 -5.28 11.28
C MET A 46 -30.07 -4.82 12.57
N THR A 47 -30.12 -5.69 13.58
CA THR A 47 -30.61 -5.32 14.92
C THR A 47 -29.48 -4.61 15.70
N GLU A 48 -29.86 -3.83 16.73
CA GLU A 48 -28.88 -3.23 17.65
C GLU A 48 -28.03 -4.29 18.35
N GLU A 49 -28.64 -5.43 18.72
CA GLU A 49 -27.93 -6.54 19.36
C GLU A 49 -26.89 -7.18 18.44
N GLU A 50 -27.20 -7.34 17.15
CA GLU A 50 -26.25 -7.82 16.15
C GLU A 50 -25.11 -6.82 15.94
N TYR A 51 -25.42 -5.53 15.90
CA TYR A 51 -24.42 -4.47 15.79
C TYR A 51 -23.44 -4.50 16.97
N ASP A 52 -23.95 -4.56 18.19
CA ASP A 52 -23.12 -4.63 19.40
C ASP A 52 -22.23 -5.85 19.41
N ARG A 53 -22.73 -7.00 19.00
CA ARG A 53 -21.95 -8.24 18.88
C ARG A 53 -20.84 -8.09 17.83
N LYS A 54 -21.16 -7.56 16.65
CA LYS A 54 -20.16 -7.33 15.58
C LYS A 54 -19.13 -6.30 15.99
N LEU A 55 -19.52 -5.28 16.74
CA LEU A 55 -18.60 -4.28 17.27
C LEU A 55 -17.57 -4.90 18.22
N VAL A 56 -18.01 -5.76 19.15
CA VAL A 56 -17.13 -6.49 20.07
C VAL A 56 -16.17 -7.42 19.29
N GLU A 57 -16.68 -8.14 18.31
CA GLU A 57 -15.85 -9.01 17.45
C GLU A 57 -14.81 -8.20 16.66
N TRP A 58 -15.19 -7.03 16.14
CA TRP A 58 -14.28 -6.14 15.42
C TRP A 58 -13.21 -5.56 16.37
N GLU A 59 -13.59 -5.09 17.56
CA GLU A 59 -12.63 -4.56 18.54
C GLU A 59 -11.57 -5.58 18.89
N LYS A 60 -11.96 -6.84 19.11
CA LYS A 60 -11.03 -7.94 19.38
C LYS A 60 -10.10 -8.18 18.20
N ARG A 61 -10.64 -8.26 16.99
CA ARG A 61 -9.86 -8.47 15.76
C ARG A 61 -8.90 -7.31 15.49
N ASN A 62 -9.33 -6.09 15.71
CA ASN A 62 -8.52 -4.88 15.57
C ASN A 62 -7.35 -4.89 16.57
N GLU A 63 -7.60 -5.25 17.83
CA GLU A 63 -6.55 -5.36 18.84
C GLU A 63 -5.50 -6.41 18.47
N GLU A 64 -5.94 -7.59 18.02
CA GLU A 64 -5.06 -8.67 17.56
C GLU A 64 -4.26 -8.26 16.32
N ALA A 65 -4.89 -7.58 15.36
CA ALA A 65 -4.23 -7.09 14.15
C ALA A 65 -3.13 -6.06 14.45
N TRP A 66 -3.40 -5.11 15.34
CA TRP A 66 -2.40 -4.13 15.76
C TRP A 66 -1.26 -4.74 16.57
N ALA A 67 -1.52 -5.74 17.38
CA ALA A 67 -0.49 -6.47 18.12
C ALA A 67 0.46 -7.21 17.14
N ASP A 68 -0.09 -7.90 16.15
CA ASP A 68 0.70 -8.55 15.09
C ASP A 68 1.50 -7.55 14.26
N TYR A 69 0.88 -6.42 13.87
CA TYR A 69 1.57 -5.35 13.14
C TYR A 69 2.76 -4.80 13.90
N LYS A 70 2.62 -4.50 15.20
CA LYS A 70 3.72 -4.00 16.03
C LYS A 70 4.86 -5.00 16.17
N GLU A 71 4.55 -6.27 16.23
CA GLU A 71 5.55 -7.34 16.33
C GLU A 71 6.25 -7.61 14.98
N HIS A 72 5.53 -7.48 13.86
CA HIS A 72 5.99 -7.85 12.52
C HIS A 72 5.86 -6.71 11.51
N GLU A 73 6.13 -5.49 11.90
CA GLU A 73 5.94 -4.28 11.07
C GLU A 73 6.61 -4.38 9.69
N ASN A 74 7.79 -5.02 9.61
CA ASN A 74 8.52 -5.19 8.35
C ASN A 74 7.83 -6.12 7.33
N GLN A 75 6.85 -6.91 7.76
CA GLN A 75 6.07 -7.81 6.91
C GLN A 75 4.81 -7.17 6.34
N TYR A 76 4.52 -5.93 6.72
CA TYR A 76 3.33 -5.19 6.29
C TYR A 76 3.68 -4.00 5.40
N LEU A 77 2.74 -3.64 4.53
CA LEU A 77 2.74 -2.33 3.90
C LEU A 77 2.60 -1.22 4.94
N PRO A 78 3.17 -0.03 4.71
CA PRO A 78 3.01 1.11 5.60
C PRO A 78 1.55 1.37 5.97
N THR A 79 1.28 1.56 7.26
CA THR A 79 -0.05 1.72 7.84
C THR A 79 -0.06 2.93 8.77
N GLY A 80 -1.00 3.85 8.60
CA GLY A 80 -1.19 5.01 9.45
C GLY A 80 -2.03 4.70 10.69
N SER A 81 -2.36 5.70 11.49
CA SER A 81 -3.29 5.56 12.62
C SER A 81 -4.67 5.13 12.16
N GLU A 82 -5.06 5.56 10.98
CA GLU A 82 -6.17 5.03 10.17
C GLU A 82 -5.69 4.91 8.72
N GLY A 83 -6.25 3.98 7.99
CA GLY A 83 -5.88 3.73 6.61
C GLY A 83 -4.56 2.99 6.47
N SER A 84 -4.44 2.26 5.39
CA SER A 84 -3.27 1.49 5.02
C SER A 84 -3.12 1.46 3.50
N LEU A 85 -1.93 1.12 3.05
CA LEU A 85 -1.69 0.88 1.64
C LEU A 85 -2.23 -0.49 1.23
N SER A 86 -2.62 -0.62 -0.02
CA SER A 86 -3.21 -1.85 -0.55
C SER A 86 -2.82 -2.11 -2.00
N TYR A 87 -3.01 -3.36 -2.41
CA TYR A 87 -2.86 -3.84 -3.80
C TYR A 87 -4.17 -3.75 -4.60
N GLY A 88 -5.16 -2.99 -4.13
CA GLY A 88 -6.51 -2.98 -4.69
C GLY A 88 -6.60 -2.75 -6.20
N LYS A 89 -5.73 -1.91 -6.75
CA LYS A 89 -5.65 -1.66 -8.20
C LYS A 89 -4.95 -2.78 -8.97
N CYS A 90 -4.07 -3.53 -8.33
CA CYS A 90 -3.37 -4.66 -8.93
C CYS A 90 -4.28 -5.87 -9.13
N ARG A 91 -5.34 -5.98 -8.31
CA ARG A 91 -6.34 -7.06 -8.42
C ARG A 91 -7.17 -7.01 -9.69
N ARG A 92 -7.13 -5.89 -10.43
CA ARG A 92 -7.87 -5.66 -11.66
C ARG A 92 -7.00 -5.85 -12.89
N ALA A 93 -6.24 -6.83 -13.07
CA ALA A 93 -5.32 -7.04 -14.20
C ALA A 93 -4.23 -5.94 -14.31
N ALA A 94 -3.00 -6.36 -14.43
CA ALA A 94 -1.89 -5.45 -14.66
C ALA A 94 -2.12 -4.63 -15.93
N ARG A 95 -1.97 -3.34 -15.81
CA ARG A 95 -1.99 -2.46 -16.96
C ARG A 95 -0.70 -2.66 -17.76
N LYS A 96 -0.84 -2.99 -19.05
CA LYS A 96 0.30 -3.10 -19.95
C LYS A 96 0.62 -1.74 -20.55
N THR A 97 1.88 -1.35 -20.56
CA THR A 97 2.35 -0.13 -21.23
C THR A 97 2.47 -0.34 -22.74
N GLU A 98 2.58 0.76 -23.53
CA GLU A 98 2.74 0.68 -24.99
C GLU A 98 4.00 -0.07 -25.41
N ASP A 99 5.07 0.02 -24.62
CA ASP A 99 6.35 -0.67 -24.86
C ASP A 99 6.39 -2.11 -24.30
N GLY A 100 5.24 -2.65 -23.88
CA GLY A 100 5.08 -4.03 -23.48
C GLY A 100 5.47 -4.35 -22.03
N ARG A 101 5.68 -3.35 -21.19
CA ARG A 101 5.90 -3.53 -19.75
C ARG A 101 4.57 -3.55 -18.98
N TYR A 102 4.64 -3.95 -17.72
CA TYR A 102 3.49 -4.09 -16.85
C TYR A 102 3.56 -3.11 -15.68
N VAL A 103 2.45 -2.50 -15.32
CA VAL A 103 2.34 -1.54 -14.21
C VAL A 103 1.54 -2.16 -13.08
N TYR A 104 2.12 -2.19 -11.89
CA TYR A 104 1.46 -2.62 -10.65
C TYR A 104 1.46 -1.45 -9.66
N THR A 105 0.27 -1.07 -9.21
CA THR A 105 0.08 0.09 -8.33
C THR A 105 -0.25 -0.36 -6.92
N ILE A 106 0.55 0.13 -5.96
CA ILE A 106 0.28 0.02 -4.52
C ILE A 106 -0.04 1.41 -4.03
N GLY A 107 -1.14 1.59 -3.33
CA GLY A 107 -1.52 2.92 -2.88
C GLY A 107 -2.59 2.94 -1.81
N GLY A 108 -2.85 4.13 -1.32
CA GLY A 108 -3.83 4.38 -0.30
C GLY A 108 -3.61 5.73 0.38
N SER A 109 -4.34 5.96 1.45
CA SER A 109 -4.21 7.15 2.28
C SER A 109 -3.91 6.76 3.72
N LEU A 110 -2.95 7.45 4.33
CA LEU A 110 -2.48 7.20 5.68
C LEU A 110 -2.80 8.43 6.54
N ARG A 111 -3.55 8.21 7.62
CA ARG A 111 -3.85 9.27 8.57
C ARG A 111 -2.70 9.47 9.55
N ASP A 112 -2.44 10.74 9.88
CA ASP A 112 -1.40 11.16 10.82
C ASP A 112 0.01 10.66 10.47
N TRP A 113 0.26 10.47 9.18
CA TRP A 113 1.58 10.14 8.68
C TRP A 113 2.35 11.42 8.34
N SER A 114 3.48 11.62 8.97
CA SER A 114 4.25 12.87 8.86
C SER A 114 5.58 12.75 8.11
N ASP A 115 5.96 11.54 7.69
CA ASP A 115 7.25 11.30 7.06
C ASP A 115 7.09 10.69 5.65
N ASP A 116 6.93 11.57 4.66
CA ASP A 116 6.77 11.17 3.27
C ASP A 116 8.07 10.61 2.68
N GLU A 117 9.23 11.11 3.13
CA GLU A 117 10.52 10.61 2.68
C GLU A 117 10.76 9.16 3.12
N TYR A 118 10.27 8.80 4.31
CA TYR A 118 10.32 7.43 4.79
C TYR A 118 9.57 6.48 3.86
N ILE A 119 8.39 6.86 3.38
CA ILE A 119 7.60 6.04 2.44
C ILE A 119 8.36 5.84 1.13
N VAL A 120 8.91 6.91 0.56
CA VAL A 120 9.70 6.84 -0.67
C VAL A 120 10.88 5.90 -0.50
N LYS A 121 11.63 6.06 0.59
CA LYS A 121 12.77 5.21 0.92
C LYS A 121 12.35 3.75 1.11
N TRP A 122 11.24 3.51 1.79
CA TRP A 122 10.72 2.17 2.06
C TRP A 122 10.43 1.42 0.75
N PHE A 123 9.68 2.04 -0.18
CA PHE A 123 9.40 1.44 -1.48
C PHE A 123 10.66 1.22 -2.32
N ARG A 124 11.55 2.20 -2.35
CA ARG A 124 12.82 2.11 -3.05
C ARG A 124 13.64 0.92 -2.57
N ASP A 125 13.82 0.77 -1.28
CA ASP A 125 14.67 -0.28 -0.70
C ASP A 125 14.08 -1.67 -0.98
N LYS A 126 12.78 -1.83 -0.89
CA LYS A 126 12.08 -3.07 -1.26
C LYS A 126 12.22 -3.40 -2.74
N PHE A 127 12.05 -2.41 -3.61
CA PHE A 127 12.20 -2.58 -5.05
C PHE A 127 13.63 -2.95 -5.45
N LEU A 128 14.63 -2.27 -4.91
CA LEU A 128 16.03 -2.56 -5.20
C LEU A 128 16.43 -3.96 -4.71
N HIS A 129 15.96 -4.36 -3.54
CA HIS A 129 16.15 -5.73 -3.07
C HIS A 129 15.54 -6.76 -4.02
N TRP A 130 14.32 -6.50 -4.47
CA TRP A 130 13.64 -7.34 -5.46
C TRP A 130 14.43 -7.47 -6.78
N CYS A 131 14.95 -6.36 -7.30
CA CYS A 131 15.79 -6.37 -8.51
C CYS A 131 17.07 -7.19 -8.31
N ASN A 132 17.67 -7.14 -7.13
CA ASN A 132 18.93 -7.85 -6.83
C ASN A 132 18.72 -9.36 -6.59
N GLU A 133 17.59 -9.74 -5.99
CA GLU A 133 17.34 -11.13 -5.58
C GLU A 133 16.50 -11.94 -6.57
N SER A 134 15.98 -11.28 -7.60
CA SER A 134 15.12 -11.92 -8.61
C SER A 134 15.56 -11.60 -10.04
N ASP A 135 14.87 -12.18 -11.00
CA ASP A 135 15.08 -11.93 -12.43
C ASP A 135 14.17 -10.81 -12.98
N ILE A 136 13.62 -9.98 -12.10
CA ILE A 136 12.64 -8.95 -12.51
C ILE A 136 13.23 -7.90 -13.45
N ASP A 137 14.52 -7.66 -13.37
CA ASP A 137 15.16 -6.61 -14.14
C ASP A 137 16.61 -6.96 -14.58
N LYS A 138 16.70 -7.85 -15.55
CA LYS A 138 18.02 -8.24 -16.12
C LYS A 138 18.66 -7.18 -17.01
N ASP A 139 17.84 -6.28 -17.57
CA ASP A 139 18.24 -5.30 -18.58
C ASP A 139 17.95 -3.85 -18.15
N PHE A 140 17.83 -3.59 -16.87
CA PHE A 140 17.52 -2.25 -16.30
C PHE A 140 16.23 -1.61 -16.86
N LYS A 141 15.23 -2.44 -17.13
CA LYS A 141 13.93 -2.00 -17.67
C LYS A 141 12.87 -1.80 -16.60
N ALA A 142 13.12 -2.24 -15.38
CA ALA A 142 12.20 -2.04 -14.28
C ALA A 142 12.53 -0.75 -13.53
N TYR A 143 11.48 -0.04 -13.10
CA TYR A 143 11.61 1.12 -12.25
C TYR A 143 10.32 1.35 -11.44
N GLY A 144 10.46 2.05 -10.33
CA GLY A 144 9.36 2.47 -9.49
C GLY A 144 9.15 3.97 -9.54
N LEU A 145 7.90 4.37 -9.45
CA LEU A 145 7.46 5.76 -9.34
C LEU A 145 6.63 5.91 -8.07
N VAL A 146 7.07 6.74 -7.13
CA VAL A 146 6.35 7.01 -5.89
C VAL A 146 5.93 8.46 -5.83
N THR A 147 4.66 8.67 -5.57
CA THR A 147 4.09 9.98 -5.23
C THR A 147 3.55 9.92 -3.82
N ALA A 148 3.98 10.83 -2.97
CA ALA A 148 3.41 11.04 -1.64
C ALA A 148 2.99 12.50 -1.51
N SER A 149 1.72 12.75 -1.20
CA SER A 149 1.17 14.09 -1.07
C SER A 149 0.50 14.31 0.27
N MET A 150 0.87 15.41 0.92
CA MET A 150 0.34 15.81 2.22
C MET A 150 -0.13 17.26 2.15
N GLY A 151 -1.44 17.48 2.19
CA GLY A 151 -2.03 18.81 2.19
C GLY A 151 -1.65 19.65 0.98
N VAL A 152 -0.63 20.49 1.13
CA VAL A 152 -0.17 21.44 0.10
C VAL A 152 1.12 21.03 -0.62
N GLY A 153 1.70 19.90 -0.24
CA GLY A 153 2.97 19.42 -0.80
C GLY A 153 2.84 18.06 -1.48
N GLU A 154 3.69 17.81 -2.46
CA GLU A 154 3.80 16.54 -3.16
C GLU A 154 5.26 16.21 -3.39
N LEU A 155 5.66 15.00 -2.99
CA LEU A 155 6.97 14.43 -3.30
C LEU A 155 6.81 13.37 -4.39
N ARG A 156 7.62 13.47 -5.43
CA ARG A 156 7.66 12.52 -6.55
C ARG A 156 9.05 11.97 -6.72
N TRP A 157 9.17 10.66 -6.73
CA TRP A 157 10.45 9.97 -6.86
C TRP A 157 10.38 8.86 -7.88
N LYS A 158 11.44 8.79 -8.68
CA LYS A 158 11.70 7.68 -9.59
C LYS A 158 12.93 6.93 -9.13
N TYR A 159 12.85 5.62 -9.09
CA TYR A 159 13.98 4.77 -8.73
C TYR A 159 14.03 3.52 -9.60
N GLY A 160 15.20 3.07 -9.88
CA GLY A 160 15.53 1.85 -10.62
C GLY A 160 16.75 1.19 -10.03
N PRO A 161 17.25 0.10 -10.67
CA PRO A 161 18.40 -0.64 -10.17
C PRO A 161 19.67 0.19 -10.01
N GLU A 162 19.84 1.25 -10.81
CA GLU A 162 21.07 2.03 -10.83
C GLU A 162 21.00 3.34 -10.05
N LYS A 163 19.82 3.96 -9.94
CA LYS A 163 19.73 5.29 -9.32
C LYS A 163 18.34 5.62 -8.78
N VAL A 164 18.34 6.56 -7.85
CA VAL A 164 17.14 7.23 -7.34
C VAL A 164 17.21 8.70 -7.74
N THR A 165 16.16 9.23 -8.32
CA THR A 165 16.05 10.64 -8.69
C THR A 165 14.69 11.21 -8.29
N ALA A 166 14.69 12.47 -7.87
CA ALA A 166 13.44 13.22 -7.81
C ALA A 166 12.91 13.35 -9.25
N ASP A 167 11.65 13.04 -9.46
CA ASP A 167 11.01 13.15 -10.77
C ASP A 167 10.06 14.35 -10.75
N GLU A 168 10.47 15.42 -11.43
CA GLU A 168 9.69 16.66 -11.52
C GLU A 168 8.71 16.64 -12.71
N ASP A 169 8.87 15.69 -13.64
CA ASP A 169 8.17 15.62 -14.92
C ASP A 169 7.21 14.42 -15.05
N TRP A 170 6.41 14.18 -14.07
CA TRP A 170 5.48 13.05 -14.11
C TRP A 170 4.23 13.29 -14.95
#